data_7664b23b91bc5bb228adac26128805ae
#
_entry.id   7664b23b91bc5bb228adac26128805ae
#
_cell.length_a   1.000
_cell.length_b   1.000
_cell.length_c   1.000
_cell.angle_alpha   90.00
_cell.angle_beta   90.00
_cell.angle_gamma   90.00
#
_symmetry.space_group_name_H-M   'P 1'
#
loop_
_entity.id
_entity.type
_entity.pdbx_description
1 polymer ?
#
loop_
_entity_poly.entity_id
_entity_poly.type
_entity_poly.pdbx_seq_one_letter_code
_entity_poly.pdbx_strand_id
1 'polypeptide(L)'
;MELKRVVVTGLGAVTPLGNNPEETWKAMLEGKSGAAPITYFDTTNFKAKFACEVKNLNVNDYIDRKEARKLDRYTQLALISAIQGVEDCGIDLEKADKNRIGVVYGVGIGGIKTFEEEIGYYALHKEDGPKFNPFFIPKMIADIASGHISIRFGFHGPNFTTTSACASSTNAIGTAFNLIRLGKADMIVSGGAEAAITEAGVGGFTAMHALSTRNDDPEHASRPFSASRDGFVMGEGAGCLILEELEHAKARGAKIYAELVGEGESADAHHITASHPEGLGANLVMQAALDDAGLKPEDIDYINVHGTSTPVGDVSEVKAIVQLFGDSAYKLNISSTKSMTGHLLGAAGAVEAMACVLSVQNNIIPPTINHEEDDKDEEIDYNLNFTFNKAQKREVRAALSNTFGFGGHNACVIFKKYAE
;
A
#
# COMPACT_ATOMS: atom_id res chain seq x y z
N MET A 1 -0.62 29.80 11.76
CA MET A 1 -0.86 28.61 12.61
C MET A 1 0.39 27.76 12.47
N GLU A 2 1.03 27.41 13.55
CA GLU A 2 2.17 26.48 13.51
C GLU A 2 1.63 25.08 13.26
N LEU A 3 2.19 24.37 12.27
CA LEU A 3 1.79 23.00 11.95
C LEU A 3 2.39 22.05 12.99
N LYS A 4 1.58 21.09 13.44
CA LYS A 4 2.02 20.09 14.40
C LYS A 4 2.88 19.01 13.72
N ARG A 5 3.85 18.47 14.45
CA ARG A 5 4.65 17.32 13.99
C ARG A 5 3.84 16.02 14.15
N VAL A 6 4.02 15.10 13.20
CA VAL A 6 3.29 13.83 13.15
C VAL A 6 4.25 12.66 13.13
N VAL A 7 4.02 11.70 14.02
CA VAL A 7 4.86 10.51 14.16
C VAL A 7 4.06 9.23 13.95
N VAL A 8 4.75 8.16 13.62
CA VAL A 8 4.20 6.80 13.52
C VAL A 8 4.45 6.10 14.84
N THR A 9 3.37 5.70 15.53
CA THR A 9 3.46 5.05 16.86
C THR A 9 3.01 3.60 16.85
N GLY A 10 2.37 3.11 15.79
CA GLY A 10 1.96 1.72 15.66
C GLY A 10 1.89 1.27 14.21
N LEU A 11 2.10 -0.02 13.99
CA LEU A 11 2.09 -0.67 12.69
C LEU A 11 1.21 -1.93 12.72
N GLY A 12 0.50 -2.17 11.63
CA GLY A 12 -0.24 -3.39 11.39
C GLY A 12 -0.13 -3.81 9.93
N ALA A 13 -0.11 -5.11 9.65
CA ALA A 13 -0.04 -5.61 8.28
C ALA A 13 -0.60 -7.02 8.16
N VAL A 14 -1.29 -7.27 7.05
CA VAL A 14 -1.65 -8.61 6.57
C VAL A 14 -1.30 -8.65 5.10
N THR A 15 -0.33 -9.47 4.72
CA THR A 15 0.23 -9.48 3.37
C THR A 15 0.46 -10.92 2.87
N PRO A 16 0.74 -11.12 1.59
CA PRO A 16 1.14 -12.42 1.07
C PRO A 16 2.43 -13.00 1.69
N LEU A 17 3.21 -12.15 2.37
CA LEU A 17 4.49 -12.49 2.99
C LEU A 17 4.39 -12.82 4.49
N GLY A 18 3.32 -12.37 5.15
CA GLY A 18 3.11 -12.60 6.58
C GLY A 18 1.82 -11.95 7.09
N ASN A 19 1.33 -12.45 8.22
CA ASN A 19 0.05 -12.04 8.80
C ASN A 19 0.20 -10.96 9.90
N ASN A 20 1.40 -10.40 10.03
CA ASN A 20 1.72 -9.27 10.90
C ASN A 20 2.93 -8.50 10.34
N PRO A 21 3.26 -7.30 10.89
CA PRO A 21 4.40 -6.49 10.43
C PRO A 21 5.75 -7.19 10.54
N GLU A 22 6.00 -7.94 11.60
CA GLU A 22 7.28 -8.63 11.83
C GLU A 22 7.55 -9.72 10.81
N GLU A 23 6.57 -10.60 10.57
CA GLU A 23 6.65 -11.65 9.55
C GLU A 23 6.83 -11.06 8.15
N THR A 24 6.02 -10.04 7.80
CA THR A 24 6.09 -9.34 6.52
C THR A 24 7.46 -8.73 6.30
N TRP A 25 7.98 -8.00 7.27
CA TRP A 25 9.28 -7.35 7.19
C TRP A 25 10.43 -8.35 7.05
N LYS A 26 10.41 -9.41 7.87
CA LYS A 26 11.41 -10.48 7.78
C LYS A 26 11.44 -11.12 6.40
N ALA A 27 10.27 -11.47 5.86
CA ALA A 27 10.17 -12.07 4.54
C ALA A 27 10.61 -11.11 3.42
N MET A 28 10.32 -9.79 3.54
CA MET A 28 10.86 -8.77 2.63
C MET A 28 12.39 -8.73 2.65
N LEU A 29 13.01 -8.74 3.82
CA LEU A 29 14.48 -8.72 3.92
C LEU A 29 15.13 -10.01 3.39
N GLU A 30 14.44 -11.13 3.50
CA GLU A 30 14.87 -12.42 2.94
C GLU A 30 14.63 -12.52 1.42
N GLY A 31 13.97 -11.54 0.79
CA GLY A 31 13.65 -11.54 -0.63
C GLY A 31 12.65 -12.64 -1.04
N LYS A 32 11.66 -12.95 -0.20
CA LYS A 32 10.65 -13.97 -0.49
C LYS A 32 9.58 -13.47 -1.46
N SER A 33 9.24 -14.29 -2.46
CA SER A 33 8.09 -14.05 -3.33
C SER A 33 6.80 -14.55 -2.67
N GLY A 34 5.74 -13.73 -2.71
CA GLY A 34 4.39 -14.11 -2.30
C GLY A 34 3.57 -14.78 -3.40
N ALA A 35 4.06 -14.73 -4.65
CA ALA A 35 3.33 -15.22 -5.82
C ALA A 35 3.23 -16.74 -5.86
N ALA A 36 2.03 -17.23 -6.16
CA ALA A 36 1.71 -18.65 -6.27
C ALA A 36 0.47 -18.83 -7.16
N PRO A 37 0.19 -20.04 -7.66
CA PRO A 37 -1.07 -20.32 -8.34
C PRO A 37 -2.28 -19.90 -7.49
N ILE A 38 -3.28 -19.29 -8.14
CA ILE A 38 -4.53 -18.88 -7.47
C ILE A 38 -5.27 -20.11 -6.93
N THR A 39 -5.72 -20.02 -5.66
CA THR A 39 -6.45 -21.08 -4.98
C THR A 39 -7.93 -20.74 -4.77
N TYR A 40 -8.37 -19.52 -4.98
CA TYR A 40 -9.72 -19.04 -4.65
C TYR A 40 -10.78 -19.45 -5.67
N PHE A 41 -10.39 -19.74 -6.91
CA PHE A 41 -11.28 -20.16 -8.00
C PHE A 41 -10.54 -20.97 -9.07
N ASP A 42 -11.28 -21.61 -9.99
CA ASP A 42 -10.69 -22.35 -11.10
C ASP A 42 -10.14 -21.41 -12.18
N THR A 43 -8.83 -21.45 -12.39
CA THR A 43 -8.11 -20.60 -13.36
C THR A 43 -7.90 -21.26 -14.73
N THR A 44 -8.51 -22.43 -15.01
CA THR A 44 -8.28 -23.21 -16.24
C THR A 44 -8.41 -22.34 -17.50
N ASN A 45 -9.42 -21.47 -17.55
CA ASN A 45 -9.72 -20.61 -18.71
C ASN A 45 -9.15 -19.19 -18.59
N PHE A 46 -8.37 -18.89 -17.55
CA PHE A 46 -7.76 -17.56 -17.36
C PHE A 46 -6.37 -17.50 -18.00
N LYS A 47 -6.01 -16.33 -18.53
CA LYS A 47 -4.66 -16.07 -19.07
C LYS A 47 -3.64 -15.91 -17.93
N ALA A 48 -3.97 -15.16 -16.89
CA ALA A 48 -3.19 -15.06 -15.66
C ALA A 48 -3.76 -16.05 -14.62
N LYS A 49 -2.93 -16.95 -14.11
CA LYS A 49 -3.34 -18.09 -13.24
C LYS A 49 -2.72 -18.04 -11.85
N PHE A 50 -2.02 -16.98 -11.52
CA PHE A 50 -1.30 -16.81 -10.27
C PHE A 50 -1.52 -15.41 -9.69
N ALA A 51 -1.33 -15.28 -8.39
CA ALA A 51 -1.47 -14.05 -7.63
C ALA A 51 -0.70 -14.15 -6.31
N CYS A 52 -0.62 -13.06 -5.57
CA CYS A 52 -0.09 -13.00 -4.23
C CYS A 52 -1.26 -13.00 -3.22
N GLU A 53 -1.73 -14.19 -2.86
CA GLU A 53 -2.80 -14.39 -1.86
C GLU A 53 -2.24 -14.29 -0.44
N VAL A 54 -3.04 -13.79 0.50
CA VAL A 54 -2.76 -13.89 1.94
C VAL A 54 -2.94 -15.34 2.37
N LYS A 55 -1.89 -15.90 3.00
CA LYS A 55 -1.80 -17.33 3.35
C LYS A 55 -1.94 -17.53 4.86
N ASN A 56 -2.53 -18.66 5.27
CA ASN A 56 -2.57 -19.12 6.66
C ASN A 56 -3.20 -18.14 7.65
N LEU A 57 -4.02 -17.20 7.22
CA LEU A 57 -4.74 -16.26 8.07
C LEU A 57 -6.01 -16.90 8.63
N ASN A 58 -6.10 -17.04 9.95
CA ASN A 58 -7.37 -17.36 10.61
C ASN A 58 -8.04 -16.06 11.08
N VAL A 59 -9.03 -15.60 10.32
CA VAL A 59 -9.79 -14.37 10.61
C VAL A 59 -10.44 -14.42 12.00
N ASN A 60 -10.84 -15.62 12.48
CA ASN A 60 -11.53 -15.77 13.75
C ASN A 60 -10.64 -15.55 14.99
N ASP A 61 -9.33 -15.47 14.81
CA ASP A 61 -8.40 -15.09 15.90
C ASP A 61 -8.54 -13.60 16.27
N TYR A 62 -9.07 -12.78 15.35
CA TYR A 62 -9.22 -11.31 15.49
C TYR A 62 -10.67 -10.84 15.51
N ILE A 63 -11.55 -11.51 14.74
CA ILE A 63 -12.93 -11.08 14.49
C ILE A 63 -13.88 -12.24 14.80
N ASP A 64 -14.91 -11.98 15.61
CA ASP A 64 -15.93 -12.99 15.89
C ASP A 64 -16.53 -13.56 14.60
N ARG A 65 -16.79 -14.87 14.57
CA ARG A 65 -17.28 -15.57 13.38
C ARG A 65 -18.59 -14.99 12.82
N LYS A 66 -19.50 -14.49 13.67
CA LYS A 66 -20.76 -13.90 13.22
C LYS A 66 -20.56 -12.52 12.63
N GLU A 67 -19.59 -11.76 13.17
CA GLU A 67 -19.18 -10.47 12.63
C GLU A 67 -18.45 -10.68 11.29
N ALA A 68 -17.46 -11.55 11.22
CA ALA A 68 -16.69 -11.83 10.02
C ALA A 68 -17.53 -12.16 8.79
N ARG A 69 -18.66 -12.88 8.97
CA ARG A 69 -19.61 -13.20 7.88
C ARG A 69 -20.33 -11.98 7.28
N LYS A 70 -20.39 -10.87 8.02
CA LYS A 70 -21.02 -9.62 7.58
C LYS A 70 -20.03 -8.70 6.85
N LEU A 71 -18.76 -9.08 6.77
CA LEU A 71 -17.67 -8.31 6.17
C LEU A 71 -17.26 -8.95 4.85
N ASP A 72 -16.94 -8.12 3.85
CA ASP A 72 -16.16 -8.58 2.70
C ASP A 72 -14.70 -8.81 3.14
N ARG A 73 -13.95 -9.57 2.34
CA ARG A 73 -12.56 -9.93 2.68
C ARG A 73 -11.67 -8.71 2.87
N TYR A 74 -11.77 -7.69 2.00
CA TYR A 74 -10.95 -6.48 2.17
C TYR A 74 -11.20 -5.79 3.52
N THR A 75 -12.45 -5.77 3.98
CA THR A 75 -12.82 -5.21 5.30
C THR A 75 -12.27 -6.06 6.44
N GLN A 76 -12.25 -7.40 6.30
CA GLN A 76 -11.63 -8.28 7.28
C GLN A 76 -10.13 -7.99 7.40
N LEU A 77 -9.42 -7.88 6.27
CA LEU A 77 -7.98 -7.56 6.25
C LEU A 77 -7.71 -6.17 6.85
N ALA A 78 -8.52 -5.16 6.50
CA ALA A 78 -8.45 -3.82 7.07
C ALA A 78 -8.59 -3.82 8.59
N LEU A 79 -9.62 -4.50 9.10
CA LEU A 79 -9.89 -4.55 10.54
C LEU A 79 -8.78 -5.28 11.31
N ILE A 80 -8.24 -6.38 10.76
CA ILE A 80 -7.13 -7.12 11.37
C ILE A 80 -5.87 -6.25 11.45
N SER A 81 -5.49 -5.59 10.34
CA SER A 81 -4.32 -4.71 10.34
C SER A 81 -4.50 -3.51 11.29
N ALA A 82 -5.71 -2.95 11.39
CA ALA A 82 -6.01 -1.89 12.34
C ALA A 82 -5.95 -2.36 13.80
N ILE A 83 -6.44 -3.58 14.12
CA ILE A 83 -6.31 -4.18 15.45
C ILE A 83 -4.83 -4.28 15.83
N GLN A 84 -4.00 -4.83 14.95
CA GLN A 84 -2.55 -4.94 15.18
C GLN A 84 -1.91 -3.57 15.42
N GLY A 85 -2.22 -2.57 14.58
CA GLY A 85 -1.68 -1.21 14.71
C GLY A 85 -2.06 -0.54 16.03
N VAL A 86 -3.32 -0.66 16.45
CA VAL A 86 -3.80 -0.09 17.72
C VAL A 86 -3.18 -0.81 18.92
N GLU A 87 -3.01 -2.12 18.86
CA GLU A 87 -2.31 -2.89 19.89
C GLU A 87 -0.83 -2.50 19.97
N ASP A 88 -0.15 -2.42 18.83
CA ASP A 88 1.29 -2.07 18.77
C ASP A 88 1.56 -0.63 19.26
N CYS A 89 0.66 0.31 19.02
CA CYS A 89 0.83 1.68 19.52
C CYS A 89 0.68 1.82 21.04
N GLY A 90 0.13 0.82 21.72
CA GLY A 90 0.03 0.76 23.17
C GLY A 90 -0.84 1.85 23.79
N ILE A 91 -1.82 2.39 23.06
CA ILE A 91 -2.73 3.39 23.61
C ILE A 91 -3.68 2.77 24.65
N ASP A 92 -3.85 3.44 25.79
CA ASP A 92 -4.85 3.08 26.79
C ASP A 92 -6.25 3.57 26.35
N LEU A 93 -7.03 2.67 25.77
CA LEU A 93 -8.35 2.97 25.22
C LEU A 93 -9.39 3.42 26.25
N GLU A 94 -9.15 3.15 27.54
CA GLU A 94 -10.04 3.61 28.63
C GLU A 94 -9.77 5.07 29.01
N LYS A 95 -8.56 5.57 28.77
CA LYS A 95 -8.15 6.95 29.09
C LYS A 95 -8.11 7.88 27.89
N ALA A 96 -8.04 7.32 26.68
CA ALA A 96 -7.93 8.10 25.47
C ALA A 96 -9.18 8.94 25.18
N ASP A 97 -9.00 10.16 24.71
CA ASP A 97 -10.10 10.96 24.16
C ASP A 97 -10.46 10.45 22.76
N LYS A 98 -11.42 9.53 22.72
CA LYS A 98 -11.87 8.90 21.49
C LYS A 98 -12.50 9.87 20.48
N ASN A 99 -12.91 11.09 20.90
CA ASN A 99 -13.40 12.12 20.00
C ASN A 99 -12.26 12.76 19.17
N ARG A 100 -11.02 12.59 19.63
CA ARG A 100 -9.81 13.09 18.97
C ARG A 100 -9.08 12.03 18.16
N ILE A 101 -9.59 10.79 18.11
CA ILE A 101 -9.03 9.69 17.33
C ILE A 101 -9.90 9.45 16.10
N GLY A 102 -9.30 9.57 14.92
CA GLY A 102 -9.96 9.37 13.63
C GLY A 102 -9.54 8.07 12.92
N VAL A 103 -10.23 7.79 11.81
CA VAL A 103 -9.91 6.69 10.88
C VAL A 103 -9.97 7.22 9.45
N VAL A 104 -8.86 7.17 8.73
CA VAL A 104 -8.77 7.51 7.30
C VAL A 104 -8.08 6.35 6.59
N TYR A 105 -8.83 5.59 5.80
CA TYR A 105 -8.36 4.34 5.21
C TYR A 105 -8.51 4.35 3.68
N GLY A 106 -7.51 3.88 2.95
CA GLY A 106 -7.52 3.83 1.50
C GLY A 106 -8.08 2.49 0.99
N VAL A 107 -9.01 2.54 0.05
CA VAL A 107 -9.59 1.36 -0.60
C VAL A 107 -9.79 1.70 -2.08
N GLY A 108 -9.22 0.88 -2.98
CA GLY A 108 -9.28 1.14 -4.41
C GLY A 108 -10.59 0.68 -5.06
N ILE A 109 -10.96 -0.57 -4.83
CA ILE A 109 -12.13 -1.22 -5.44
C ILE A 109 -13.21 -1.51 -4.39
N GLY A 110 -12.80 -2.05 -3.24
CA GLY A 110 -13.72 -2.46 -2.18
C GLY A 110 -14.25 -3.88 -2.36
N GLY A 111 -15.54 -4.09 -2.05
CA GLY A 111 -16.16 -5.41 -1.96
C GLY A 111 -16.50 -6.08 -3.29
N ILE A 112 -15.54 -6.15 -4.21
CA ILE A 112 -15.74 -6.76 -5.53
C ILE A 112 -16.14 -8.25 -5.45
N LYS A 113 -15.62 -8.99 -4.46
CA LYS A 113 -16.01 -10.38 -4.25
C LYS A 113 -17.48 -10.50 -3.90
N THR A 114 -17.95 -9.70 -2.96
CA THR A 114 -19.37 -9.67 -2.60
C THR A 114 -20.24 -9.27 -3.78
N PHE A 115 -19.82 -8.27 -4.57
CA PHE A 115 -20.53 -7.85 -5.77
C PHE A 115 -20.63 -9.00 -6.79
N GLU A 116 -19.54 -9.66 -7.10
CA GLU A 116 -19.48 -10.78 -8.03
C GLU A 116 -20.39 -11.92 -7.60
N GLU A 117 -20.34 -12.33 -6.32
CA GLU A 117 -21.16 -13.42 -5.77
C GLU A 117 -22.67 -13.10 -5.83
N GLU A 118 -23.08 -11.91 -5.36
CA GLU A 118 -24.48 -11.52 -5.30
C GLU A 118 -25.11 -11.28 -6.69
N ILE A 119 -24.39 -10.61 -7.59
CA ILE A 119 -24.86 -10.39 -8.96
C ILE A 119 -24.84 -11.68 -9.77
N GLY A 120 -23.81 -12.52 -9.60
CA GLY A 120 -23.73 -13.83 -10.23
C GLY A 120 -24.89 -14.73 -9.82
N TYR A 121 -25.18 -14.81 -8.52
CA TYR A 121 -26.32 -15.55 -8.01
C TYR A 121 -27.64 -15.03 -8.62
N TYR A 122 -27.89 -13.73 -8.57
CA TYR A 122 -29.10 -13.14 -9.14
C TYR A 122 -29.22 -13.38 -10.65
N ALA A 123 -28.14 -13.29 -11.41
CA ALA A 123 -28.15 -13.53 -12.86
C ALA A 123 -28.58 -14.94 -13.23
N LEU A 124 -28.27 -15.94 -12.39
CA LEU A 124 -28.64 -17.35 -12.58
C LEU A 124 -30.03 -17.71 -12.03
N HIS A 125 -30.63 -16.87 -11.17
CA HIS A 125 -31.88 -17.14 -10.45
C HIS A 125 -32.87 -15.97 -10.56
N LYS A 126 -32.98 -15.35 -11.74
CA LYS A 126 -33.84 -14.18 -11.99
C LYS A 126 -35.32 -14.45 -11.73
N GLU A 127 -35.75 -15.68 -11.96
CA GLU A 127 -37.11 -16.15 -11.72
C GLU A 127 -37.54 -16.10 -10.24
N ASP A 128 -36.59 -16.14 -9.34
CA ASP A 128 -36.81 -16.02 -7.89
C ASP A 128 -37.04 -14.58 -7.41
N GLY A 129 -36.84 -13.61 -8.31
CA GLY A 129 -36.85 -12.18 -7.98
C GLY A 129 -35.54 -11.72 -7.31
N PRO A 130 -35.43 -10.43 -6.98
CA PRO A 130 -34.18 -9.84 -6.42
C PRO A 130 -33.97 -10.21 -4.95
N LYS A 131 -33.48 -11.38 -4.70
CA LYS A 131 -33.12 -11.88 -3.36
C LYS A 131 -31.64 -11.63 -3.11
N PHE A 132 -31.27 -10.45 -2.60
CA PHE A 132 -29.92 -10.11 -2.21
C PHE A 132 -29.69 -10.29 -0.70
N ASN A 133 -28.45 -10.54 -0.31
CA ASN A 133 -28.04 -10.52 1.08
C ASN A 133 -28.34 -9.13 1.70
N PRO A 134 -28.95 -9.03 2.89
CA PRO A 134 -29.18 -7.73 3.56
C PRO A 134 -27.92 -6.90 3.79
N PHE A 135 -26.74 -7.54 3.85
CA PHE A 135 -25.45 -6.88 3.98
C PHE A 135 -24.74 -6.62 2.62
N PHE A 136 -25.41 -6.87 1.49
CA PHE A 136 -24.80 -6.71 0.16
C PHE A 136 -24.17 -5.32 -0.02
N ILE A 137 -24.97 -4.26 0.13
CA ILE A 137 -24.48 -2.89 -0.03
C ILE A 137 -23.40 -2.54 1.02
N PRO A 138 -23.61 -2.76 2.35
CA PRO A 138 -22.57 -2.49 3.34
C PRO A 138 -21.27 -3.26 3.12
N LYS A 139 -21.30 -4.48 2.60
CA LYS A 139 -20.10 -5.25 2.29
C LYS A 139 -19.38 -4.73 1.05
N MET A 140 -20.11 -4.18 0.09
CA MET A 140 -19.59 -3.78 -1.21
C MET A 140 -18.87 -2.41 -1.17
N ILE A 141 -19.46 -1.42 -0.46
CA ILE A 141 -18.98 -0.03 -0.49
C ILE A 141 -17.61 0.12 0.19
N ALA A 142 -16.72 0.91 -0.45
CA ALA A 142 -15.32 1.03 -0.06
C ALA A 142 -15.08 1.68 1.31
N ASP A 143 -16.00 2.55 1.77
CA ASP A 143 -15.85 3.31 3.01
C ASP A 143 -16.14 2.48 4.28
N ILE A 144 -16.73 1.31 4.12
CA ILE A 144 -17.18 0.52 5.26
C ILE A 144 -16.03 -0.01 6.13
N ALA A 145 -14.83 -0.16 5.55
CA ALA A 145 -13.63 -0.53 6.31
C ALA A 145 -13.33 0.51 7.40
N SER A 146 -13.33 1.81 7.05
CA SER A 146 -13.15 2.91 8.02
C SER A 146 -14.25 2.90 9.08
N GLY A 147 -15.51 2.65 8.68
CA GLY A 147 -16.65 2.52 9.57
C GLY A 147 -16.49 1.40 10.60
N HIS A 148 -16.09 0.20 10.16
CA HIS A 148 -15.90 -0.95 11.06
C HIS A 148 -14.73 -0.73 12.02
N ILE A 149 -13.64 -0.12 11.60
CA ILE A 149 -12.52 0.23 12.48
C ILE A 149 -12.99 1.21 13.56
N SER A 150 -13.72 2.27 13.17
CA SER A 150 -14.28 3.25 14.09
C SER A 150 -15.23 2.59 15.13
N ILE A 151 -16.14 1.74 14.67
CA ILE A 151 -17.09 1.01 15.53
C ILE A 151 -16.35 0.09 16.50
N ARG A 152 -15.33 -0.62 16.03
CA ARG A 152 -14.56 -1.58 16.84
C ARG A 152 -13.93 -0.95 18.07
N PHE A 153 -13.40 0.27 17.94
CA PHE A 153 -12.65 0.95 18.99
C PHE A 153 -13.43 2.09 19.66
N GLY A 154 -14.58 2.48 19.09
CA GLY A 154 -15.36 3.62 19.56
C GLY A 154 -14.69 4.96 19.24
N PHE A 155 -13.98 5.06 18.10
CA PHE A 155 -13.34 6.31 17.67
C PHE A 155 -14.36 7.23 16.98
N HIS A 156 -14.44 8.48 17.41
CA HIS A 156 -15.44 9.48 16.96
C HIS A 156 -14.83 10.67 16.22
N GLY A 157 -13.50 10.67 15.98
CA GLY A 157 -12.84 11.68 15.17
C GLY A 157 -13.20 11.56 13.67
N PRO A 158 -12.47 12.26 12.77
CA PRO A 158 -12.71 12.17 11.33
C PRO A 158 -12.71 10.71 10.86
N ASN A 159 -13.74 10.32 10.08
CA ASN A 159 -13.91 8.94 9.62
C ASN A 159 -14.40 8.91 8.17
N PHE A 160 -13.55 8.50 7.25
CA PHE A 160 -13.85 8.37 5.82
C PHE A 160 -12.79 7.56 5.09
N THR A 161 -13.05 7.27 3.81
CA THR A 161 -12.16 6.52 2.93
C THR A 161 -11.71 7.38 1.76
N THR A 162 -10.43 7.25 1.38
CA THR A 162 -9.89 7.78 0.13
C THR A 162 -9.92 6.69 -0.94
N THR A 163 -10.33 7.07 -2.15
CA THR A 163 -10.36 6.18 -3.31
C THR A 163 -9.69 6.87 -4.51
N SER A 164 -8.49 6.41 -4.85
CA SER A 164 -7.67 6.89 -5.95
C SER A 164 -6.87 5.73 -6.58
N ALA A 165 -7.58 4.62 -6.82
CA ALA A 165 -7.00 3.38 -7.34
C ALA A 165 -5.78 2.91 -6.53
N CYS A 166 -4.63 2.69 -7.18
CA CYS A 166 -3.42 2.21 -6.49
C CYS A 166 -2.81 3.23 -5.51
N ALA A 167 -3.17 4.51 -5.61
CA ALA A 167 -2.69 5.57 -4.71
C ALA A 167 -3.56 5.74 -3.44
N SER A 168 -4.65 4.97 -3.30
CA SER A 168 -5.67 5.16 -2.25
C SER A 168 -5.08 5.21 -0.84
N SER A 169 -4.24 4.27 -0.45
CA SER A 169 -3.69 4.24 0.91
C SER A 169 -2.62 5.30 1.15
N THR A 170 -1.85 5.70 0.15
CA THR A 170 -0.90 6.81 0.28
C THR A 170 -1.66 8.13 0.45
N ASN A 171 -2.73 8.36 -0.32
CA ASN A 171 -3.62 9.50 -0.10
C ASN A 171 -4.30 9.48 1.28
N ALA A 172 -4.67 8.28 1.79
CA ALA A 172 -5.19 8.17 3.16
C ALA A 172 -4.18 8.64 4.19
N ILE A 173 -2.92 8.21 4.07
CA ILE A 173 -1.82 8.57 4.96
C ILE A 173 -1.54 10.10 4.87
N GLY A 174 -1.43 10.66 3.67
CA GLY A 174 -1.23 12.10 3.46
C GLY A 174 -2.39 12.93 4.01
N THR A 175 -3.63 12.50 3.77
CA THR A 175 -4.82 13.16 4.33
C THR A 175 -4.84 13.10 5.87
N ALA A 176 -4.54 11.96 6.47
CA ALA A 176 -4.45 11.79 7.91
C ALA A 176 -3.35 12.68 8.51
N PHE A 177 -2.18 12.75 7.85
CA PHE A 177 -1.10 13.65 8.20
C PHE A 177 -1.57 15.11 8.24
N ASN A 178 -2.25 15.57 7.19
CA ASN A 178 -2.78 16.92 7.12
C ASN A 178 -3.82 17.22 8.21
N LEU A 179 -4.69 16.27 8.53
CA LEU A 179 -5.69 16.44 9.60
C LEU A 179 -5.03 16.60 10.98
N ILE A 180 -3.98 15.81 11.26
CA ILE A 180 -3.28 15.89 12.54
C ILE A 180 -2.47 17.18 12.63
N ARG A 181 -1.67 17.53 11.63
CA ARG A 181 -0.84 18.74 11.66
C ARG A 181 -1.64 20.04 11.73
N LEU A 182 -2.90 20.01 11.25
CA LEU A 182 -3.87 21.10 11.39
C LEU A 182 -4.66 21.05 12.72
N GLY A 183 -4.38 20.11 13.61
CA GLY A 183 -5.02 19.98 14.92
C GLY A 183 -6.47 19.50 14.88
N LYS A 184 -6.90 18.83 13.79
CA LYS A 184 -8.26 18.27 13.65
C LYS A 184 -8.44 16.94 14.36
N ALA A 185 -7.33 16.22 14.59
CA ALA A 185 -7.26 14.99 15.37
C ALA A 185 -5.92 14.96 16.11
N ASP A 186 -5.81 14.17 17.17
CA ASP A 186 -4.55 13.93 17.87
C ASP A 186 -3.93 12.58 17.43
N MET A 187 -4.77 11.66 16.97
CA MET A 187 -4.37 10.37 16.41
C MET A 187 -5.30 9.96 15.27
N ILE A 188 -4.76 9.28 14.26
CA ILE A 188 -5.56 8.68 13.18
C ILE A 188 -5.03 7.28 12.87
N VAL A 189 -5.95 6.32 12.85
CA VAL A 189 -5.71 5.00 12.26
C VAL A 189 -5.77 5.17 10.75
N SER A 190 -4.64 5.04 10.07
CA SER A 190 -4.53 5.25 8.63
C SER A 190 -3.88 4.06 7.94
N GLY A 191 -4.15 3.89 6.67
CA GLY A 191 -3.62 2.77 5.90
C GLY A 191 -4.48 2.44 4.71
N GLY A 192 -4.55 1.17 4.36
CA GLY A 192 -5.42 0.71 3.27
C GLY A 192 -5.55 -0.80 3.18
N ALA A 193 -6.58 -1.24 2.48
CA ALA A 193 -6.86 -2.65 2.27
C ALA A 193 -7.45 -2.90 0.88
N GLU A 194 -7.15 -4.07 0.31
CA GLU A 194 -7.73 -4.55 -0.94
C GLU A 194 -7.76 -6.08 -0.98
N ALA A 195 -8.80 -6.65 -1.59
CA ALA A 195 -8.94 -8.08 -1.81
C ALA A 195 -9.66 -8.36 -3.16
N ALA A 196 -8.96 -8.05 -4.25
CA ALA A 196 -9.52 -8.12 -5.60
C ALA A 196 -9.14 -9.39 -6.38
N ILE A 197 -8.57 -10.42 -5.72
CA ILE A 197 -8.27 -11.72 -6.36
C ILE A 197 -9.58 -12.51 -6.48
N THR A 198 -10.38 -12.15 -7.48
CA THR A 198 -11.66 -12.76 -7.84
C THR A 198 -11.70 -13.02 -9.34
N GLU A 199 -12.66 -13.78 -9.83
CA GLU A 199 -12.82 -14.01 -11.27
C GLU A 199 -12.99 -12.70 -12.03
N ALA A 200 -13.84 -11.78 -11.53
CA ALA A 200 -14.04 -10.46 -12.14
C ALA A 200 -12.78 -9.57 -12.04
N GLY A 201 -12.10 -9.57 -10.90
CA GLY A 201 -10.89 -8.79 -10.69
C GLY A 201 -9.76 -9.24 -11.61
N VAL A 202 -9.40 -10.53 -11.57
CA VAL A 202 -8.35 -11.09 -12.43
C VAL A 202 -8.73 -11.01 -13.91
N GLY A 203 -10.00 -11.31 -14.25
CA GLY A 203 -10.50 -11.21 -15.62
C GLY A 203 -10.46 -9.78 -16.16
N GLY A 204 -10.87 -8.79 -15.35
CA GLY A 204 -10.88 -7.39 -15.71
C GLY A 204 -9.48 -6.82 -15.97
N PHE A 205 -8.53 -7.05 -15.09
CA PHE A 205 -7.13 -6.63 -15.28
C PHE A 205 -6.44 -7.39 -16.42
N THR A 206 -6.77 -8.67 -16.61
CA THR A 206 -6.28 -9.44 -17.76
C THR A 206 -6.79 -8.89 -19.11
N ALA A 207 -8.05 -8.45 -19.15
CA ALA A 207 -8.63 -7.84 -20.36
C ALA A 207 -7.92 -6.54 -20.79
N MET A 208 -7.31 -5.84 -19.85
CA MET A 208 -6.49 -4.64 -20.09
C MET A 208 -5.03 -4.97 -20.42
N HIS A 209 -4.64 -6.24 -20.47
CA HIS A 209 -3.24 -6.68 -20.61
C HIS A 209 -2.32 -6.12 -19.52
N ALA A 210 -2.84 -5.90 -18.33
CA ALA A 210 -2.09 -5.31 -17.21
C ALA A 210 -1.35 -6.35 -16.35
N LEU A 211 -1.82 -7.62 -16.36
CA LEU A 211 -1.24 -8.70 -15.55
C LEU A 211 -0.16 -9.46 -16.31
N SER A 212 0.87 -9.86 -15.57
CA SER A 212 1.82 -10.88 -16.04
C SER A 212 1.11 -12.20 -16.35
N THR A 213 1.54 -12.86 -17.41
CA THR A 213 1.06 -14.18 -17.83
C THR A 213 2.11 -15.27 -17.75
N ARG A 214 3.18 -15.05 -16.98
CA ARG A 214 4.28 -16.02 -16.72
C ARG A 214 3.82 -17.16 -15.81
N ASN A 215 2.85 -17.95 -16.26
CA ASN A 215 2.19 -19.02 -15.49
C ASN A 215 3.09 -20.21 -15.16
N ASP A 216 4.15 -20.41 -15.93
CA ASP A 216 5.15 -21.45 -15.73
C ASP A 216 6.16 -21.12 -14.64
N ASP A 217 6.27 -19.84 -14.25
CA ASP A 217 7.20 -19.39 -13.22
C ASP A 217 6.63 -18.18 -12.42
N PRO A 218 5.58 -18.43 -11.61
CA PRO A 218 4.92 -17.36 -10.86
C PRO A 218 5.82 -16.60 -9.88
N GLU A 219 6.75 -17.29 -9.22
CA GLU A 219 7.63 -16.70 -8.20
C GLU A 219 8.54 -15.60 -8.79
N HIS A 220 8.92 -15.73 -10.07
CA HIS A 220 9.77 -14.78 -10.77
C HIS A 220 9.00 -13.85 -11.73
N ALA A 221 7.67 -13.83 -11.68
CA ALA A 221 6.85 -13.07 -12.61
C ALA A 221 6.90 -11.55 -12.33
N SER A 222 6.85 -11.13 -11.07
CA SER A 222 7.05 -9.72 -10.71
C SER A 222 8.53 -9.40 -10.68
N ARG A 223 9.01 -8.72 -11.74
CA ARG A 223 10.42 -8.39 -11.98
C ARG A 223 10.62 -6.93 -12.40
N PRO A 224 10.32 -5.97 -11.51
CA PRO A 224 10.47 -4.56 -11.83
C PRO A 224 11.86 -4.23 -12.38
N PHE A 225 11.88 -3.37 -13.39
CA PHE A 225 13.10 -2.89 -14.08
C PHE A 225 13.83 -3.91 -14.97
N SER A 226 13.36 -5.15 -15.07
CA SER A 226 13.91 -6.15 -16.00
C SER A 226 13.30 -6.01 -17.39
N ALA A 227 14.06 -6.25 -18.46
CA ALA A 227 13.59 -6.14 -19.85
C ALA A 227 12.45 -7.12 -20.14
N SER A 228 12.49 -8.32 -19.54
CA SER A 228 11.49 -9.38 -19.74
C SER A 228 10.23 -9.24 -18.88
N ARG A 229 10.02 -8.11 -18.17
CA ARG A 229 8.78 -7.85 -17.44
C ARG A 229 7.58 -7.74 -18.38
N ASP A 230 6.45 -8.30 -18.00
CA ASP A 230 5.26 -8.43 -18.87
C ASP A 230 3.95 -7.96 -18.20
N GLY A 231 4.01 -7.30 -17.05
CA GLY A 231 2.85 -6.83 -16.31
C GLY A 231 2.99 -7.08 -14.82
N PHE A 232 2.07 -6.55 -14.04
CA PHE A 232 2.11 -6.73 -12.59
C PHE A 232 1.50 -8.09 -12.15
N VAL A 233 1.90 -8.56 -10.98
CA VAL A 233 1.27 -9.67 -10.28
C VAL A 233 0.26 -9.09 -9.29
N MET A 234 -1.02 -9.48 -9.39
CA MET A 234 -2.04 -9.02 -8.46
C MET A 234 -1.81 -9.58 -7.06
N GLY A 235 -1.98 -8.76 -6.03
CA GLY A 235 -1.94 -9.17 -4.63
C GLY A 235 -3.15 -8.68 -3.85
N GLU A 236 -3.36 -9.26 -2.68
CA GLU A 236 -4.32 -8.80 -1.68
C GLU A 236 -3.63 -8.54 -0.35
N GLY A 237 -4.20 -7.70 0.49
CA GLY A 237 -3.65 -7.42 1.81
C GLY A 237 -4.16 -6.14 2.43
N ALA A 238 -3.56 -5.77 3.54
CA ALA A 238 -3.79 -4.52 4.25
C ALA A 238 -2.53 -4.06 4.96
N GLY A 239 -2.37 -2.74 5.09
CA GLY A 239 -1.38 -2.10 5.94
C GLY A 239 -2.05 -1.04 6.79
N CYS A 240 -1.55 -0.85 8.01
CA CYS A 240 -2.02 0.15 8.95
C CYS A 240 -0.84 0.87 9.61
N LEU A 241 -0.94 2.18 9.67
CA LEU A 241 -0.06 3.05 10.45
C LEU A 241 -0.91 3.84 11.44
N ILE A 242 -0.49 3.87 12.69
CA ILE A 242 -1.04 4.80 13.66
C ILE A 242 -0.25 6.08 13.57
N LEU A 243 -0.87 7.13 13.02
CA LEU A 243 -0.32 8.47 12.94
C LEU A 243 -0.76 9.25 14.17
N GLU A 244 0.16 9.95 14.82
CA GLU A 244 -0.09 10.62 16.10
C GLU A 244 0.65 11.96 16.16
N GLU A 245 0.03 12.94 16.78
CA GLU A 245 0.66 14.20 17.09
C GLU A 245 1.81 13.99 18.06
N LEU A 246 2.96 14.61 17.81
CA LEU A 246 4.21 14.34 18.52
C LEU A 246 4.10 14.57 20.04
N GLU A 247 3.54 15.70 20.48
CA GLU A 247 3.44 16.00 21.90
C GLU A 247 2.42 15.09 22.61
N HIS A 248 1.36 14.67 21.90
CA HIS A 248 0.43 13.67 22.40
C HIS A 248 1.14 12.31 22.59
N ALA A 249 1.95 11.88 21.62
CA ALA A 249 2.74 10.66 21.68
C ALA A 249 3.74 10.67 22.86
N LYS A 250 4.47 11.77 23.01
CA LYS A 250 5.42 11.96 24.13
C LYS A 250 4.73 11.95 25.48
N ALA A 251 3.60 12.63 25.62
CA ALA A 251 2.87 12.74 26.88
C ALA A 251 2.42 11.38 27.44
N ARG A 252 2.15 10.41 26.56
CA ARG A 252 1.81 9.03 26.94
C ARG A 252 2.98 8.05 26.91
N GLY A 253 4.20 8.52 26.57
CA GLY A 253 5.39 7.67 26.49
C GLY A 253 5.35 6.66 25.35
N ALA A 254 4.76 7.02 24.22
CA ALA A 254 4.62 6.15 23.05
C ALA A 254 5.98 5.78 22.46
N LYS A 255 6.09 4.56 21.94
CA LYS A 255 7.13 4.20 20.99
C LYS A 255 6.95 4.99 19.70
N ILE A 256 8.00 5.59 19.19
CA ILE A 256 8.00 6.32 17.91
C ILE A 256 8.88 5.55 16.94
N TYR A 257 8.30 5.13 15.81
CA TYR A 257 9.00 4.43 14.74
C TYR A 257 9.75 5.37 13.81
N ALA A 258 9.05 6.41 13.36
CA ALA A 258 9.55 7.44 12.44
C ALA A 258 8.68 8.68 12.54
N GLU A 259 9.12 9.78 11.94
CA GLU A 259 8.32 10.98 11.73
C GLU A 259 7.86 11.04 10.28
N LEU A 260 6.57 11.27 10.03
CA LEU A 260 6.03 11.59 8.72
C LEU A 260 6.20 13.11 8.52
N VAL A 261 7.00 13.50 7.53
CA VAL A 261 7.46 14.90 7.40
C VAL A 261 6.95 15.60 6.16
N GLY A 262 6.51 14.86 5.15
CA GLY A 262 6.00 15.45 3.93
C GLY A 262 5.06 14.52 3.16
N GLU A 263 4.16 15.13 2.43
CA GLU A 263 3.27 14.44 1.49
C GLU A 263 3.17 15.25 0.19
N GLY A 264 2.84 14.58 -0.90
CA GLY A 264 2.61 15.19 -2.19
C GLY A 264 1.50 14.50 -2.94
N GLU A 265 0.76 15.28 -3.70
CA GLU A 265 -0.29 14.81 -4.62
C GLU A 265 -0.13 15.49 -5.97
N SER A 266 -0.35 14.74 -7.04
CA SER A 266 -0.37 15.28 -8.42
C SER A 266 -1.24 14.45 -9.34
N ALA A 267 -1.42 14.90 -10.55
CA ALA A 267 -2.09 14.16 -11.61
C ALA A 267 -1.22 14.10 -12.88
N ASP A 268 -1.20 12.95 -13.55
CA ASP A 268 -0.55 12.81 -14.86
C ASP A 268 -1.24 13.63 -15.95
N ALA A 269 -2.56 13.76 -15.86
CA ALA A 269 -3.41 14.43 -16.85
C ALA A 269 -3.11 13.98 -18.30
N HIS A 270 -2.81 12.68 -18.48
CA HIS A 270 -2.32 12.10 -19.73
C HIS A 270 -3.24 11.02 -20.29
N HIS A 271 -3.42 9.92 -19.54
CA HIS A 271 -4.20 8.75 -19.96
C HIS A 271 -4.86 8.08 -18.75
N ILE A 272 -5.97 7.36 -19.00
CA ILE A 272 -6.75 6.76 -17.89
C ILE A 272 -6.01 5.61 -17.16
N THR A 273 -5.12 4.89 -17.84
CA THR A 273 -4.42 3.73 -17.29
C THR A 273 -2.90 3.75 -17.48
N ALA A 274 -2.36 4.60 -18.32
CA ALA A 274 -0.93 4.70 -18.60
C ALA A 274 -0.32 5.93 -17.91
N SER A 275 0.84 5.74 -17.29
CA SER A 275 1.66 6.84 -16.77
C SER A 275 2.13 7.77 -17.88
N HIS A 276 2.39 9.03 -17.53
CA HIS A 276 3.00 9.98 -18.49
C HIS A 276 4.37 9.47 -18.93
N PRO A 277 4.69 9.31 -20.22
CA PRO A 277 5.90 8.64 -20.69
C PRO A 277 7.20 9.29 -20.22
N GLU A 278 7.18 10.60 -19.96
CA GLU A 278 8.34 11.36 -19.42
C GLU A 278 8.28 11.52 -17.89
N GLY A 279 7.38 10.82 -17.20
CA GLY A 279 7.29 10.83 -15.75
C GLY A 279 6.87 12.16 -15.12
N LEU A 280 6.14 13.01 -15.86
CA LEU A 280 5.79 14.36 -15.38
C LEU A 280 5.07 14.35 -14.04
N GLY A 281 3.97 13.55 -13.92
CA GLY A 281 3.21 13.48 -12.67
C GLY A 281 4.01 12.90 -11.52
N ALA A 282 4.83 11.87 -11.80
CA ALA A 282 5.73 11.28 -10.80
C ALA A 282 6.80 12.28 -10.31
N ASN A 283 7.36 13.10 -11.22
CA ASN A 283 8.29 14.17 -10.85
C ASN A 283 7.60 15.21 -9.96
N LEU A 284 6.42 15.70 -10.38
CA LEU A 284 5.67 16.72 -9.64
C LEU A 284 5.29 16.26 -8.23
N VAL A 285 4.85 15.00 -8.07
CA VAL A 285 4.43 14.48 -6.76
C VAL A 285 5.60 14.34 -5.79
N MET A 286 6.75 13.85 -6.27
CA MET A 286 7.97 13.76 -5.45
C MET A 286 8.49 15.16 -5.07
N GLN A 287 8.48 16.12 -6.00
CA GLN A 287 8.86 17.50 -5.71
C GLN A 287 7.93 18.12 -4.66
N ALA A 288 6.60 17.94 -4.80
CA ALA A 288 5.63 18.45 -3.83
C ALA A 288 5.88 17.88 -2.43
N ALA A 289 6.17 16.59 -2.31
CA ALA A 289 6.48 15.96 -1.03
C ALA A 289 7.81 16.49 -0.41
N LEU A 290 8.83 16.72 -1.22
CA LEU A 290 10.09 17.32 -0.77
C LEU A 290 9.87 18.76 -0.29
N ASP A 291 9.10 19.55 -1.03
CA ASP A 291 8.78 20.94 -0.66
C ASP A 291 7.99 21.00 0.65
N ASP A 292 7.00 20.13 0.82
CA ASP A 292 6.20 20.02 2.04
C ASP A 292 7.04 19.59 3.26
N ALA A 293 8.00 18.69 3.04
CA ALA A 293 8.94 18.24 4.08
C ALA A 293 10.05 19.28 4.38
N GLY A 294 10.26 20.27 3.53
CA GLY A 294 11.41 21.17 3.59
C GLY A 294 12.74 20.45 3.37
N LEU A 295 12.72 19.36 2.62
CA LEU A 295 13.88 18.53 2.29
C LEU A 295 14.34 18.74 0.85
N LYS A 296 15.62 18.41 0.61
CA LYS A 296 16.23 18.41 -0.71
C LYS A 296 16.41 16.98 -1.22
N PRO A 297 16.61 16.78 -2.53
CA PRO A 297 16.89 15.45 -3.09
C PRO A 297 18.03 14.69 -2.39
N GLU A 298 19.10 15.37 -1.98
CA GLU A 298 20.25 14.79 -1.28
C GLU A 298 19.96 14.32 0.16
N ASP A 299 18.82 14.67 0.72
CA ASP A 299 18.41 14.24 2.06
C ASP A 299 17.72 12.87 2.05
N ILE A 300 17.30 12.38 0.86
CA ILE A 300 16.63 11.09 0.70
C ILE A 300 17.67 9.98 0.48
N ASP A 301 17.61 8.95 1.28
CA ASP A 301 18.50 7.78 1.19
C ASP A 301 17.83 6.57 0.54
N TYR A 302 16.49 6.52 0.51
CA TYR A 302 15.71 5.42 -0.02
C TYR A 302 14.42 5.89 -0.70
N ILE A 303 14.15 5.32 -1.87
CA ILE A 303 12.84 5.44 -2.55
C ILE A 303 12.22 4.05 -2.69
N ASN A 304 11.08 3.83 -2.03
CA ASN A 304 10.20 2.71 -2.33
C ASN A 304 9.33 3.14 -3.51
N VAL A 305 9.61 2.59 -4.67
CA VAL A 305 8.98 3.00 -5.92
C VAL A 305 7.64 2.33 -6.14
N HIS A 306 6.83 2.92 -7.00
CA HIS A 306 5.63 2.26 -7.49
C HIS A 306 5.98 0.97 -8.22
N GLY A 307 6.94 0.99 -9.17
CA GLY A 307 7.65 -0.16 -9.73
C GLY A 307 6.81 -1.44 -9.88
N THR A 308 5.79 -1.43 -10.75
CA THR A 308 4.81 -2.51 -10.85
C THR A 308 5.22 -3.66 -11.75
N SER A 309 6.43 -3.64 -12.32
CA SER A 309 6.85 -4.63 -13.33
C SER A 309 6.09 -4.47 -14.66
N THR A 310 5.70 -3.23 -14.98
CA THR A 310 5.07 -2.91 -16.27
C THR A 310 6.06 -2.20 -17.19
N PRO A 311 6.03 -2.49 -18.51
CA PRO A 311 7.02 -1.92 -19.45
C PRO A 311 7.12 -0.40 -19.40
N VAL A 312 5.99 0.30 -19.46
CA VAL A 312 5.95 1.78 -19.51
C VAL A 312 6.09 2.41 -18.12
N GLY A 313 5.44 1.84 -17.11
CA GLY A 313 5.40 2.42 -15.76
C GLY A 313 6.77 2.52 -15.11
N ASP A 314 7.55 1.45 -15.18
CA ASP A 314 8.88 1.39 -14.57
C ASP A 314 9.85 2.38 -15.22
N VAL A 315 9.83 2.50 -16.56
CA VAL A 315 10.66 3.48 -17.32
C VAL A 315 10.27 4.91 -16.96
N SER A 316 8.97 5.20 -16.92
CA SER A 316 8.45 6.53 -16.58
C SER A 316 8.90 6.98 -15.19
N GLU A 317 8.83 6.10 -14.20
CA GLU A 317 9.23 6.40 -12.83
C GLU A 317 10.75 6.62 -12.71
N VAL A 318 11.57 5.80 -13.36
CA VAL A 318 13.02 5.98 -13.39
C VAL A 318 13.40 7.32 -14.02
N LYS A 319 12.79 7.70 -15.14
CA LYS A 319 12.99 9.02 -15.77
C LYS A 319 12.69 10.16 -14.78
N ALA A 320 11.55 10.07 -14.07
CA ALA A 320 11.15 11.07 -13.09
C ALA A 320 12.16 11.19 -11.93
N ILE A 321 12.66 10.07 -11.42
CA ILE A 321 13.67 10.03 -10.36
C ILE A 321 14.97 10.68 -10.84
N VAL A 322 15.48 10.31 -12.01
CA VAL A 322 16.73 10.88 -12.54
C VAL A 322 16.59 12.38 -12.78
N GLN A 323 15.47 12.82 -13.34
CA GLN A 323 15.22 14.25 -13.60
C GLN A 323 15.16 15.08 -12.30
N LEU A 324 14.50 14.58 -11.26
CA LEU A 324 14.33 15.31 -10.01
C LEU A 324 15.58 15.27 -9.12
N PHE A 325 16.18 14.09 -8.97
CA PHE A 325 17.28 13.87 -8.02
C PHE A 325 18.66 14.16 -8.61
N GLY A 326 18.79 14.22 -9.96
CA GLY A 326 20.08 14.48 -10.62
C GLY A 326 21.17 13.54 -10.11
N ASP A 327 22.32 14.08 -9.73
CA ASP A 327 23.46 13.31 -9.20
C ASP A 327 23.14 12.58 -7.88
N SER A 328 22.10 13.03 -7.14
CA SER A 328 21.68 12.38 -5.91
C SER A 328 20.97 11.06 -6.17
N ALA A 329 20.37 10.86 -7.36
CA ALA A 329 19.75 9.60 -7.74
C ALA A 329 20.72 8.41 -7.67
N TYR A 330 21.99 8.64 -7.97
CA TYR A 330 23.06 7.61 -7.97
C TYR A 330 23.63 7.32 -6.57
N LYS A 331 23.18 8.04 -5.55
CA LYS A 331 23.65 7.92 -4.16
C LYS A 331 22.62 7.30 -3.22
N LEU A 332 21.37 7.21 -3.64
CA LEU A 332 20.28 6.61 -2.87
C LEU A 332 19.98 5.17 -3.33
N ASN A 333 19.23 4.46 -2.54
CA ASN A 333 18.69 3.16 -2.93
C ASN A 333 17.27 3.32 -3.49
N ILE A 334 16.97 2.51 -4.49
CA ILE A 334 15.62 2.34 -5.06
C ILE A 334 15.24 0.89 -4.84
N SER A 335 14.01 0.61 -4.43
CA SER A 335 13.50 -0.76 -4.50
C SER A 335 11.99 -0.82 -4.70
N SER A 336 11.54 -1.85 -5.41
CA SER A 336 10.13 -2.21 -5.51
C SER A 336 9.82 -3.43 -4.67
N THR A 337 9.14 -3.24 -3.56
CA THR A 337 8.64 -4.34 -2.72
C THR A 337 7.52 -5.13 -3.38
N LYS A 338 6.93 -4.59 -4.47
CA LYS A 338 5.95 -5.33 -5.31
C LYS A 338 6.56 -6.53 -6.03
N SER A 339 7.88 -6.59 -6.17
CA SER A 339 8.55 -7.81 -6.64
C SER A 339 8.28 -9.01 -5.72
N MET A 340 7.99 -8.76 -4.44
CA MET A 340 7.76 -9.75 -3.39
C MET A 340 6.27 -9.89 -3.02
N THR A 341 5.59 -8.78 -2.75
CA THR A 341 4.18 -8.76 -2.32
C THR A 341 3.19 -8.90 -3.47
N GLY A 342 3.62 -8.72 -4.72
CA GLY A 342 2.72 -8.36 -5.79
C GLY A 342 2.16 -6.94 -5.60
N HIS A 343 1.26 -6.53 -6.47
CA HIS A 343 0.60 -5.24 -6.41
C HIS A 343 -0.71 -5.35 -5.62
N LEU A 344 -0.74 -4.81 -4.40
CA LEU A 344 -1.90 -4.88 -3.50
C LEU A 344 -2.96 -3.79 -3.81
N LEU A 345 -2.91 -3.18 -5.00
CA LEU A 345 -3.84 -2.14 -5.46
C LEU A 345 -4.02 -1.01 -4.42
N GLY A 346 -5.23 -0.79 -3.92
CA GLY A 346 -5.52 0.25 -2.93
C GLY A 346 -4.78 0.10 -1.60
N ALA A 347 -4.31 -1.09 -1.25
CA ALA A 347 -3.54 -1.36 -0.04
C ALA A 347 -2.02 -1.16 -0.22
N ALA A 348 -1.52 -1.07 -1.46
CA ALA A 348 -0.09 -1.10 -1.76
C ALA A 348 0.70 -0.04 -0.99
N GLY A 349 0.28 1.21 -1.07
CA GLY A 349 1.00 2.32 -0.44
C GLY A 349 1.11 2.23 1.09
N ALA A 350 0.15 1.59 1.77
CA ALA A 350 0.22 1.40 3.21
C ALA A 350 1.30 0.38 3.62
N VAL A 351 1.42 -0.72 2.88
CA VAL A 351 2.47 -1.73 3.11
C VAL A 351 3.85 -1.18 2.72
N GLU A 352 3.92 -0.36 1.68
CA GLU A 352 5.14 0.32 1.24
C GLU A 352 5.57 1.43 2.21
N ALA A 353 4.62 2.19 2.75
CA ALA A 353 4.87 3.15 3.82
C ALA A 353 5.44 2.45 5.07
N MET A 354 4.88 1.30 5.46
CA MET A 354 5.43 0.47 6.55
C MET A 354 6.88 0.06 6.24
N ALA A 355 7.16 -0.37 5.01
CA ALA A 355 8.53 -0.74 4.60
C ALA A 355 9.49 0.45 4.70
N CYS A 356 9.07 1.67 4.32
CA CYS A 356 9.85 2.90 4.49
C CYS A 356 10.10 3.22 5.97
N VAL A 357 9.07 3.15 6.82
CA VAL A 357 9.18 3.36 8.28
C VAL A 357 10.18 2.39 8.90
N LEU A 358 10.09 1.09 8.56
CA LEU A 358 10.98 0.07 9.08
C LEU A 358 12.41 0.19 8.51
N SER A 359 12.56 0.67 7.27
CA SER A 359 13.89 0.96 6.70
C SER A 359 14.59 2.10 7.42
N VAL A 360 13.86 3.18 7.73
CA VAL A 360 14.38 4.32 8.52
C VAL A 360 14.76 3.88 9.94
N GLN A 361 13.92 3.05 10.57
CA GLN A 361 14.18 2.58 11.93
C GLN A 361 15.39 1.64 11.99
N ASN A 362 15.49 0.70 11.05
CA ASN A 362 16.45 -0.41 11.13
C ASN A 362 17.73 -0.20 10.29
N ASN A 363 17.82 0.88 9.50
CA ASN A 363 18.95 1.16 8.60
C ASN A 363 19.24 -0.01 7.63
N ILE A 364 18.16 -0.57 7.05
CA ILE A 364 18.22 -1.64 6.05
C ILE A 364 17.12 -1.47 5.03
N ILE A 365 17.42 -1.69 3.76
CA ILE A 365 16.51 -1.50 2.63
C ILE A 365 16.18 -2.87 2.03
N PRO A 366 14.87 -3.21 1.87
CA PRO A 366 14.45 -4.45 1.25
C PRO A 366 14.78 -4.47 -0.25
N PRO A 367 14.99 -5.65 -0.86
CA PRO A 367 15.40 -5.75 -2.26
C PRO A 367 14.24 -5.58 -3.24
N THR A 368 14.60 -5.26 -4.49
CA THR A 368 13.86 -5.65 -5.68
C THR A 368 14.36 -7.04 -6.09
N ILE A 369 13.52 -8.07 -6.05
CA ILE A 369 13.92 -9.43 -6.43
C ILE A 369 13.67 -9.71 -7.92
N ASN A 370 14.17 -10.86 -8.40
CA ASN A 370 13.93 -11.43 -9.73
C ASN A 370 14.67 -10.69 -10.87
N HIS A 371 15.69 -9.92 -10.58
CA HIS A 371 16.54 -9.32 -11.61
C HIS A 371 17.70 -10.23 -11.99
N GLU A 372 17.94 -10.39 -13.30
CA GLU A 372 19.09 -11.08 -13.90
C GLU A 372 19.99 -10.07 -14.60
N GLU A 373 21.30 -10.22 -14.51
CA GLU A 373 22.27 -9.22 -15.01
C GLU A 373 22.21 -9.00 -16.53
N ASP A 374 21.75 -9.97 -17.29
CA ASP A 374 21.59 -9.92 -18.75
C ASP A 374 20.17 -9.49 -19.20
N ASP A 375 19.22 -9.35 -18.25
CA ASP A 375 17.85 -8.93 -18.51
C ASP A 375 17.68 -7.40 -18.34
N LYS A 376 18.40 -6.63 -19.18
CA LYS A 376 18.44 -5.17 -19.11
C LYS A 376 17.61 -4.50 -20.18
N ASP A 377 16.77 -3.57 -19.77
CA ASP A 377 16.00 -2.68 -20.62
C ASP A 377 16.85 -1.47 -21.03
N GLU A 378 16.96 -1.17 -22.32
CA GLU A 378 17.79 -0.08 -22.87
C GLU A 378 17.34 1.32 -22.41
N GLU A 379 16.10 1.48 -21.97
CA GLU A 379 15.55 2.74 -21.47
C GLU A 379 15.80 2.96 -19.94
N ILE A 380 16.41 2.00 -19.25
CA ILE A 380 16.66 2.06 -17.80
C ILE A 380 18.17 2.22 -17.53
N ASP A 381 18.53 3.22 -16.70
CA ASP A 381 19.90 3.43 -16.27
C ASP A 381 20.27 2.54 -15.08
N TYR A 382 20.98 1.46 -15.35
CA TYR A 382 21.44 0.50 -14.32
C TYR A 382 22.66 0.97 -13.51
N ASN A 383 23.13 2.21 -13.68
CA ASN A 383 24.05 2.82 -12.71
C ASN A 383 23.32 3.26 -11.43
N LEU A 384 21.99 3.32 -11.45
CA LEU A 384 21.17 3.51 -10.27
C LEU A 384 21.19 2.26 -9.37
N ASN A 385 21.10 2.46 -8.05
CA ASN A 385 21.07 1.34 -7.11
C ASN A 385 19.65 0.85 -6.85
N PHE A 386 19.16 -0.07 -7.68
CA PHE A 386 17.84 -0.69 -7.54
C PHE A 386 17.73 -1.72 -6.40
N THR A 387 18.76 -1.87 -5.59
CA THR A 387 18.82 -2.82 -4.46
C THR A 387 18.48 -4.26 -4.92
N PHE A 388 19.01 -4.69 -6.06
CA PHE A 388 18.64 -5.98 -6.65
C PHE A 388 18.98 -7.18 -5.78
N ASN A 389 17.99 -8.08 -5.66
CA ASN A 389 18.04 -9.44 -5.12
C ASN A 389 18.46 -9.59 -3.66
N LYS A 390 19.07 -8.60 -3.04
CA LYS A 390 19.53 -8.67 -1.64
C LYS A 390 19.30 -7.36 -0.92
N ALA A 391 18.78 -7.47 0.30
CA ALA A 391 18.63 -6.33 1.20
C ALA A 391 20.00 -5.66 1.45
N GLN A 392 20.01 -4.34 1.50
CA GLN A 392 21.24 -3.55 1.71
C GLN A 392 21.17 -2.78 3.02
N LYS A 393 22.21 -2.96 3.86
CA LYS A 393 22.38 -2.16 5.08
C LYS A 393 23.04 -0.84 4.74
N ARG A 394 22.42 0.25 5.15
CA ARG A 394 22.96 1.60 5.12
C ARG A 394 22.22 2.48 6.10
N GLU A 395 22.79 3.61 6.47
CA GLU A 395 22.03 4.63 7.19
C GLU A 395 20.89 5.15 6.29
N VAL A 396 19.66 5.16 6.83
CA VAL A 396 18.46 5.69 6.19
C VAL A 396 17.92 6.82 7.05
N ARG A 397 18.27 8.07 6.69
CA ARG A 397 17.81 9.28 7.39
C ARG A 397 16.39 9.62 6.98
N ALA A 398 16.08 9.47 5.70
CA ALA A 398 14.76 9.68 5.14
C ALA A 398 14.46 8.69 4.01
N ALA A 399 13.21 8.22 3.95
CA ALA A 399 12.68 7.34 2.93
C ALA A 399 11.41 7.92 2.32
N LEU A 400 11.29 7.82 1.00
CA LEU A 400 10.19 8.31 0.19
C LEU A 400 9.42 7.10 -0.39
N SER A 401 8.10 7.13 -0.36
CA SER A 401 7.23 6.10 -0.95
C SER A 401 6.34 6.71 -2.02
N ASN A 402 6.39 6.14 -3.23
CA ASN A 402 5.59 6.54 -4.38
C ASN A 402 4.47 5.56 -4.68
N THR A 403 3.29 6.07 -5.00
CA THR A 403 2.20 5.28 -5.60
C THR A 403 1.55 6.04 -6.74
N PHE A 404 1.35 5.35 -7.87
CA PHE A 404 0.74 5.91 -9.08
C PHE A 404 -0.49 5.06 -9.45
N GLY A 405 -1.67 5.68 -9.51
CA GLY A 405 -2.93 4.99 -9.72
C GLY A 405 -3.53 5.23 -11.09
N PHE A 406 -4.32 4.29 -11.57
CA PHE A 406 -5.20 4.51 -12.73
C PHE A 406 -6.06 5.76 -12.53
N GLY A 407 -6.28 6.53 -13.58
CA GLY A 407 -6.82 7.89 -13.51
C GLY A 407 -5.73 8.96 -13.48
N GLY A 408 -4.44 8.55 -13.43
CA GLY A 408 -3.30 9.45 -13.33
C GLY A 408 -3.13 10.03 -11.91
N HIS A 409 -3.62 9.33 -10.89
CA HIS A 409 -3.48 9.74 -9.48
C HIS A 409 -2.09 9.40 -8.98
N ASN A 410 -1.33 10.41 -8.55
CA ASN A 410 -0.01 10.23 -7.96
C ASN A 410 -0.01 10.70 -6.51
N ALA A 411 0.55 9.89 -5.62
CA ALA A 411 0.71 10.23 -4.21
C ALA A 411 2.10 9.80 -3.72
N CYS A 412 2.68 10.63 -2.86
CA CYS A 412 4.00 10.43 -2.28
C CYS A 412 4.00 10.83 -0.82
N VAL A 413 4.70 10.06 0.02
CA VAL A 413 4.92 10.38 1.45
C VAL A 413 6.38 10.19 1.82
N ILE A 414 6.87 11.00 2.76
CA ILE A 414 8.27 10.97 3.22
C ILE A 414 8.31 10.73 4.72
N PHE A 415 9.00 9.67 5.10
CA PHE A 415 9.30 9.32 6.49
C PHE A 415 10.75 9.63 6.82
N LYS A 416 10.97 10.21 7.98
CA LYS A 416 12.30 10.57 8.48
C LYS A 416 12.57 9.90 9.81
N LYS A 417 13.83 9.63 10.10
CA LYS A 417 14.28 9.17 11.39
C LYS A 417 13.87 10.19 12.46
N TYR A 418 13.12 9.73 13.45
CA TYR A 418 12.76 10.58 14.57
C TYR A 418 14.02 10.96 15.37
N ALA A 419 14.16 12.24 15.65
CA ALA A 419 15.14 12.81 16.56
C ALA A 419 14.41 13.68 17.58
N GLU A 420 14.76 13.56 18.84
CA GLU A 420 14.20 14.34 19.96
C GLU A 420 14.47 15.85 19.79
#